data_6745d86b7f81dabf74b47ecabea4c0fe
#
_entry.id   6745d86b7f81dabf74b47ecabea4c0fe
#
_cell.length_a   1.000
_cell.length_b   1.000
_cell.length_c   1.000
_cell.angle_alpha   90.00
_cell.angle_beta   90.00
_cell.angle_gamma   90.00
#
_symmetry.space_group_name_H-M   'P 1'
#
loop_
_entity.id
_entity.type
_entity.pdbx_description
1 polymer ?
#
loop_
_entity_poly.entity_id
_entity_poly.type
_entity_poly.pdbx_seq_one_letter_code
_entity_poly.pdbx_strand_id
1 'polypeptide(L)'
;EFLELSKEIIEELLSKNYNIVFDFLNHKKEQRNNFYLMAEKMHKKVFVVYLDTPKNIILERQASVVEDIGRTNISTDIINEIESEFEVPVGENIFTIKNDGDFDTFLNLIRTQ
;
A
#
# COMPACT_ATOMS: atom_id res chain seq x y z
N GLU A 1 8.47 16.43 -3.26
CA GLU A 1 9.22 16.68 -2.03
C GLU A 1 9.04 15.61 -0.99
N PHE A 2 7.80 15.34 -0.59
CA PHE A 2 7.55 14.22 0.33
C PHE A 2 8.04 12.90 -0.27
N LEU A 3 7.77 12.67 -1.55
CA LEU A 3 8.19 11.47 -2.23
C LEU A 3 9.72 11.35 -2.29
N GLU A 4 10.42 12.44 -2.60
CA GLU A 4 11.87 12.43 -2.68
C GLU A 4 12.51 12.17 -1.31
N LEU A 5 12.00 12.81 -0.26
CA LEU A 5 12.47 12.59 1.09
C LEU A 5 12.20 11.14 1.53
N SER A 6 11.03 10.60 1.22
CA SER A 6 10.68 9.21 1.53
C SER A 6 11.63 8.24 0.85
N LYS A 7 11.97 8.48 -0.41
CA LYS A 7 12.93 7.65 -1.15
C LYS A 7 14.29 7.64 -0.49
N GLU A 8 14.80 8.80 -0.10
CA GLU A 8 16.10 8.91 0.56
C GLU A 8 16.14 8.11 1.87
N ILE A 9 15.09 8.24 2.68
CA ILE A 9 14.98 7.51 3.95
C ILE A 9 14.92 6.01 3.70
N ILE A 10 14.11 5.58 2.74
CA ILE A 10 13.95 4.16 2.41
C ILE A 10 15.27 3.57 1.89
N GLU A 11 15.96 4.26 0.99
CA GLU A 11 17.26 3.82 0.48
C GLU A 11 18.26 3.66 1.61
N GLU A 12 18.34 4.60 2.53
CA GLU A 12 19.23 4.54 3.68
C GLU A 12 18.93 3.31 4.55
N LEU A 13 17.67 3.08 4.86
CA LEU A 13 17.24 1.95 5.69
C LEU A 13 17.48 0.62 4.99
N LEU A 14 17.20 0.53 3.70
CA LEU A 14 17.45 -0.68 2.91
C LEU A 14 18.93 -0.99 2.82
N SER A 15 19.79 0.02 2.72
CA SER A 15 21.24 -0.16 2.71
C SER A 15 21.76 -0.78 3.99
N LYS A 16 21.03 -0.62 5.09
CA LYS A 16 21.32 -1.19 6.40
C LYS A 16 20.59 -2.51 6.65
N ASN A 17 19.98 -3.08 5.61
CA ASN A 17 19.25 -4.35 5.67
C ASN A 17 18.00 -4.34 6.57
N TYR A 18 17.36 -3.20 6.74
CA TYR A 18 16.05 -3.13 7.38
C TYR A 18 14.97 -3.60 6.41
N ASN A 19 13.95 -4.27 6.94
CA ASN A 19 12.72 -4.53 6.23
C ASN A 19 11.80 -3.32 6.42
N ILE A 20 11.13 -2.90 5.34
CA ILE A 20 10.33 -1.69 5.35
C ILE A 20 8.90 -2.01 4.91
N VAL A 21 7.94 -1.50 5.66
CA VAL A 21 6.55 -1.44 5.23
C VAL A 21 6.26 0.01 4.88
N PHE A 22 5.90 0.25 3.62
CA PHE A 22 5.57 1.59 3.17
C PHE A 22 4.05 1.67 2.94
N ASP A 23 3.39 2.36 3.86
CA ASP A 23 1.94 2.56 3.83
C ASP A 23 1.65 3.97 3.32
N PHE A 24 1.31 4.04 2.05
CA PHE A 24 0.92 5.28 1.39
C PHE A 24 -0.09 4.94 0.29
N LEU A 25 -0.67 5.93 -0.34
CA LEU A 25 -1.77 5.69 -1.26
C LEU A 25 -1.39 4.78 -2.44
N ASN A 26 -0.30 5.06 -3.14
CA ASN A 26 0.26 4.23 -4.23
C ASN A 26 -0.77 3.66 -5.21
N HIS A 27 -1.83 4.41 -5.48
CA HIS A 27 -2.95 3.94 -6.28
C HIS A 27 -2.67 3.94 -7.79
N LYS A 28 -1.65 4.66 -8.24
CA LYS A 28 -1.25 4.72 -9.64
C LYS A 28 -0.01 3.87 -9.87
N LYS A 29 0.03 3.21 -11.03
CA LYS A 29 1.17 2.41 -11.44
C LYS A 29 2.49 3.20 -11.43
N GLU A 30 2.44 4.43 -11.90
CA GLU A 30 3.59 5.32 -11.92
C GLU A 30 4.20 5.53 -10.52
N GLN A 31 3.35 5.70 -9.53
CA GLN A 31 3.79 5.86 -8.14
C GLN A 31 4.46 4.60 -7.62
N ARG A 32 3.89 3.44 -7.90
CA ARG A 32 4.46 2.16 -7.49
C ARG A 32 5.79 1.87 -8.18
N ASN A 33 5.91 2.24 -9.46
CA ASN A 33 7.13 2.01 -10.22
C ASN A 33 8.35 2.70 -9.61
N ASN A 34 8.18 3.85 -8.96
CA ASN A 34 9.27 4.52 -8.26
C ASN A 34 9.94 3.60 -7.24
N PHE A 35 9.14 2.83 -6.51
CA PHE A 35 9.65 1.92 -5.49
C PHE A 35 10.18 0.62 -6.08
N TYR A 36 9.59 0.13 -7.15
CA TYR A 36 10.11 -1.04 -7.87
C TYR A 36 11.51 -0.78 -8.41
N LEU A 37 11.71 0.38 -9.04
CA LEU A 37 13.01 0.75 -9.59
C LEU A 37 14.07 0.91 -8.49
N MET A 38 13.69 1.50 -7.37
CA MET A 38 14.57 1.65 -6.23
C MET A 38 14.99 0.28 -5.68
N ALA A 39 14.04 -0.62 -5.49
CA ALA A 39 14.31 -1.95 -4.97
C ALA A 39 15.18 -2.77 -5.93
N GLU A 40 14.92 -2.67 -7.22
CA GLU A 40 15.72 -3.34 -8.25
C GLU A 40 17.17 -2.85 -8.21
N LYS A 41 17.37 -1.54 -8.12
CA LYS A 41 18.69 -0.93 -8.02
C LYS A 41 19.46 -1.43 -6.79
N MET A 42 18.75 -1.66 -5.72
CA MET A 42 19.35 -2.08 -4.43
C MET A 42 19.32 -3.61 -4.23
N HIS A 43 18.89 -4.37 -5.23
CA HIS A 43 18.76 -5.83 -5.16
C HIS A 43 17.88 -6.29 -4.00
N LYS A 44 16.77 -5.57 -3.78
CA LYS A 44 15.80 -5.89 -2.72
C LYS A 44 14.50 -6.40 -3.32
N LYS A 45 13.83 -7.26 -2.58
CA LYS A 45 12.55 -7.83 -2.97
C LYS A 45 11.41 -6.91 -2.53
N VAL A 46 10.41 -6.74 -3.41
CA VAL A 46 9.21 -5.93 -3.12
C VAL A 46 7.99 -6.83 -3.16
N PHE A 47 7.15 -6.69 -2.16
CA PHE A 47 5.81 -7.26 -2.16
C PHE A 47 4.80 -6.11 -2.14
N VAL A 48 3.78 -6.23 -2.96
CA VAL A 48 2.66 -5.29 -2.97
C VAL A 48 1.47 -5.97 -2.34
N VAL A 49 0.89 -5.33 -1.35
CA VAL A 49 -0.35 -5.81 -0.73
C VAL A 49 -1.48 -4.91 -1.21
N TYR A 50 -2.40 -5.51 -1.94
CA TYR A 50 -3.58 -4.81 -2.43
C TYR A 50 -4.77 -5.17 -1.55
N LEU A 51 -5.29 -4.18 -0.83
CA LEU A 51 -6.47 -4.34 0.01
C LEU A 51 -7.70 -4.11 -0.86
N ASP A 52 -8.30 -5.18 -1.33
CA ASP A 52 -9.45 -5.12 -2.23
C ASP A 52 -10.75 -5.13 -1.40
N THR A 53 -11.14 -3.96 -0.95
CA THR A 53 -12.36 -3.78 -0.17
C THR A 53 -13.45 -3.18 -1.07
N PRO A 54 -14.67 -3.76 -1.09
CA PRO A 54 -15.77 -3.20 -1.85
C PRO A 54 -16.06 -1.75 -1.47
N LYS A 55 -16.40 -0.92 -2.45
CA LYS A 55 -16.66 0.50 -2.24
C LYS A 55 -17.74 0.77 -1.20
N ASN A 56 -18.82 -0.01 -1.21
CA ASN A 56 -19.89 0.14 -0.25
C ASN A 56 -19.41 -0.05 1.20
N ILE A 57 -18.48 -0.97 1.43
CA ILE A 57 -17.88 -1.20 2.75
C ILE A 57 -16.98 -0.03 3.13
N ILE A 58 -16.20 0.50 2.18
CA ILE A 58 -15.34 1.67 2.42
C ILE A 58 -16.20 2.86 2.85
N LEU A 59 -17.27 3.13 2.13
CA LEU A 59 -18.18 4.24 2.44
C LEU A 59 -18.89 4.05 3.77
N GLU A 60 -19.29 2.82 4.09
CA GLU A 60 -19.90 2.49 5.38
C GLU A 60 -18.95 2.76 6.54
N ARG A 61 -17.72 2.30 6.40
CA ARG A 61 -16.68 2.53 7.42
C ARG A 61 -16.37 4.02 7.57
N GLN A 62 -16.35 4.74 6.47
CA GLN A 62 -16.14 6.18 6.48
C GLN A 62 -17.26 6.91 7.23
N ALA A 63 -18.50 6.53 6.99
CA ALA A 63 -19.65 7.14 7.65
C ALA A 63 -19.68 6.86 9.16
N SER A 64 -19.09 5.77 9.61
CA SER A 64 -19.06 5.38 11.03
C SER A 64 -17.86 5.98 11.79
N VAL A 65 -16.99 6.72 11.13
CA VAL A 65 -15.87 7.40 11.79
C VAL A 65 -16.41 8.66 12.46
N VAL A 66 -16.63 8.60 13.77
CA VAL A 66 -17.23 9.73 14.50
C VAL A 66 -16.19 10.47 15.32
N GLU A 67 -15.45 9.84 16.18
CA GLU A 67 -14.49 10.49 17.07
C GLU A 67 -13.31 9.60 17.40
N ASP A 68 -12.89 8.80 16.45
CA ASP A 68 -11.77 7.89 16.66
C ASP A 68 -10.45 8.65 16.55
N ILE A 69 -9.70 8.67 17.63
CA ILE A 69 -8.41 9.38 17.68
C ILE A 69 -7.44 8.72 16.70
N GLY A 70 -6.89 9.52 15.77
CA GLY A 70 -5.93 9.05 14.78
C GLY A 70 -6.54 8.63 13.44
N ARG A 71 -7.86 8.66 13.31
CA ARG A 71 -8.51 8.41 12.03
C ARG A 71 -8.96 9.71 11.38
N THR A 72 -8.64 9.87 10.12
CA THR A 72 -9.05 11.04 9.33
C THR A 72 -10.32 10.73 8.57
N ASN A 73 -11.28 11.65 8.65
CA ASN A 73 -12.49 11.56 7.86
C ASN A 73 -12.20 12.06 6.44
N ILE A 74 -12.18 11.12 5.48
CA ILE A 74 -11.94 11.44 4.08
C ILE A 74 -13.30 11.61 3.39
N SER A 75 -13.48 12.71 2.64
CA SER A 75 -14.75 12.97 1.96
C SER A 75 -15.06 11.92 0.89
N THR A 76 -16.35 11.71 0.62
CA THR A 76 -16.80 10.82 -0.45
C THR A 76 -16.26 11.26 -1.80
N ASP A 77 -16.13 12.56 -2.04
CA ASP A 77 -15.59 13.08 -3.29
C ASP A 77 -14.13 12.65 -3.51
N ILE A 78 -13.33 12.68 -2.46
CA ILE A 78 -11.93 12.23 -2.52
C ILE A 78 -11.87 10.73 -2.78
N ILE A 79 -12.72 9.94 -2.13
CA ILE A 79 -12.80 8.50 -2.35
C ILE A 79 -13.14 8.19 -3.81
N ASN A 80 -14.11 8.91 -4.37
CA ASN A 80 -14.50 8.76 -5.76
C ASN A 80 -13.36 9.14 -6.72
N GLU A 81 -12.65 10.21 -6.42
CA GLU A 81 -11.49 10.64 -7.21
C GLU A 81 -10.40 9.57 -7.23
N ILE A 82 -10.04 9.06 -6.06
CA ILE A 82 -9.03 8.00 -5.96
C ILE A 82 -9.47 6.76 -6.73
N GLU A 83 -10.73 6.35 -6.60
CA GLU A 83 -11.26 5.20 -7.32
C GLU A 83 -11.17 5.38 -8.84
N SER A 84 -11.48 6.59 -9.33
CA SER A 84 -11.41 6.88 -10.77
C SER A 84 -9.99 6.83 -11.32
N GLU A 85 -8.99 7.09 -10.49
CA GLU A 85 -7.58 7.09 -10.86
C GLU A 85 -6.87 5.78 -10.54
N PHE A 86 -7.54 4.87 -9.85
CA PHE A 86 -6.92 3.66 -9.33
C PHE A 86 -6.54 2.71 -10.45
N GLU A 87 -5.28 2.29 -10.44
CA GLU A 87 -4.76 1.28 -11.35
C GLU A 87 -4.44 0.02 -10.56
N VAL A 88 -5.21 -1.04 -10.79
CA VAL A 88 -5.07 -2.30 -10.07
C VAL A 88 -3.67 -2.87 -10.28
N PRO A 89 -2.93 -3.21 -9.20
CA PRO A 89 -1.62 -3.83 -9.35
C PRO A 89 -1.73 -5.19 -10.02
N VAL A 90 -0.85 -5.46 -10.97
CA VAL A 90 -0.75 -6.75 -11.64
C VAL A 90 0.72 -7.16 -11.72
N GLY A 91 0.98 -8.47 -11.70
CA GLY A 91 2.33 -9.02 -11.81
C GLY A 91 2.69 -9.95 -10.67
N GLU A 92 4.00 -10.23 -10.55
CA GLU A 92 4.54 -11.08 -9.51
C GLU A 92 4.60 -10.35 -8.15
N ASN A 93 4.59 -11.12 -7.09
CA ASN A 93 4.69 -10.62 -5.72
C ASN A 93 3.58 -9.63 -5.34
N ILE A 94 2.40 -9.78 -5.95
CA ILE A 94 1.23 -8.98 -5.59
C ILE A 94 0.24 -9.88 -4.86
N PHE A 95 -0.15 -9.45 -3.67
CA PHE A 95 -1.05 -10.19 -2.80
C PHE A 95 -2.34 -9.41 -2.62
N THR A 96 -3.44 -9.97 -3.09
CA THR A 96 -4.75 -9.35 -2.93
C THR A 96 -5.40 -9.87 -1.66
N ILE A 97 -5.79 -8.97 -0.77
CA ILE A 97 -6.42 -9.32 0.49
C ILE A 97 -7.88 -8.83 0.45
N LYS A 98 -8.80 -9.78 0.55
CA LYS A 98 -10.24 -9.53 0.60
C LYS A 98 -10.84 -9.84 1.96
N ASN A 99 -10.21 -10.73 2.70
CA ASN A 99 -10.70 -11.21 4.01
C ASN A 99 -9.53 -11.66 4.90
N ASP A 100 -9.84 -12.01 6.14
CA ASP A 100 -8.83 -12.40 7.13
C ASP A 100 -8.02 -13.63 6.72
N GLY A 101 -8.64 -14.58 6.03
CA GLY A 101 -7.95 -15.77 5.53
C GLY A 101 -6.84 -15.44 4.54
N ASP A 102 -7.09 -14.47 3.66
CA ASP A 102 -6.10 -13.99 2.71
C ASP A 102 -4.91 -13.35 3.43
N PHE A 103 -5.19 -12.60 4.48
CA PHE A 103 -4.16 -11.96 5.30
C PHE A 103 -3.26 -13.01 5.98
N ASP A 104 -3.84 -14.06 6.54
CA ASP A 104 -3.08 -15.13 7.16
C ASP A 104 -2.19 -15.85 6.15
N THR A 105 -2.71 -16.10 4.94
CA THR A 105 -1.94 -16.69 3.86
C THR A 105 -0.75 -15.82 3.48
N PHE A 106 -0.96 -14.52 3.39
CA PHE A 106 0.11 -13.54 3.11
C PHE A 106 1.19 -13.55 4.18
N LEU A 107 0.80 -13.53 5.45
CA LEU A 107 1.76 -13.57 6.56
C LEU A 107 2.62 -14.83 6.53
N ASN A 108 2.00 -15.97 6.25
CA ASN A 108 2.73 -17.24 6.16
C ASN A 108 3.75 -17.21 5.02
N LEU A 109 3.40 -16.65 3.87
CA LEU A 109 4.31 -16.51 2.75
C LEU A 109 5.52 -15.64 3.10
N ILE A 110 5.29 -14.52 3.78
CA ILE A 110 6.38 -13.62 4.18
C ILE A 110 7.31 -14.30 5.18
N ARG A 111 6.77 -15.04 6.12
CA ARG A 111 7.57 -15.72 7.16
C ARG A 111 8.47 -16.82 6.61
N THR A 112 8.17 -17.33 5.43
CA THR A 112 8.95 -18.39 4.79
C THR A 112 9.99 -17.88 3.81
N GLN A 113 10.09 -16.57 3.62
CA GLN A 113 11.03 -15.97 2.64
C GLN A 113 12.46 -15.81 3.20
#